data_961448781bc90246afa1f2819298dc9d
#
_entry.id   961448781bc90246afa1f2819298dc9d
#
_cell.length_a   1.000
_cell.length_b   1.000
_cell.length_c   1.000
_cell.angle_alpha   90.00
_cell.angle_beta   90.00
_cell.angle_gamma   90.00
#
_symmetry.space_group_name_H-M   'P 1'
#
loop_
_entity.id
_entity.type
_entity.pdbx_description
1 polymer ?
#
loop_
_entity_poly.entity_id
_entity_poly.type
_entity_poly.pdbx_seq_one_letter_code
_entity_poly.pdbx_strand_id
1 'polypeptide(L)'
;MSTQHIYLIKHGETEENLQGIHQGRAVGGRLSEHGRADMQQVGACLATAGVAVDQMLVSPMSRGRESAELLAAALTPADVRVDERLAAKDSGHLGGQPRELAAAKAARHGVPIHRLRTPGGESSEDVQARYVDLWDEVCSGARRTTVLVGHGGGIACLLLWLTGNGFDRYLQHVPGSAGITWVEFGGLTPRIRLMNATPAELPGLLDARTAR
;
A
#
# COMPACT_ATOMS: atom_id res chain seq x y z
N MET A 1 -4.91 16.68 -20.72
CA MET A 1 -5.42 16.10 -19.46
C MET A 1 -4.62 16.71 -18.31
N SER A 2 -5.27 17.03 -17.18
CA SER A 2 -4.56 17.51 -15.98
C SER A 2 -3.80 16.37 -15.34
N THR A 3 -2.62 16.65 -14.81
CA THR A 3 -1.82 15.66 -14.06
C THR A 3 -2.56 15.19 -12.82
N GLN A 4 -2.65 13.89 -12.62
CA GLN A 4 -3.16 13.25 -11.41
C GLN A 4 -2.00 12.91 -10.48
N HIS A 5 -2.23 13.02 -9.17
CA HIS A 5 -1.29 12.63 -8.11
C HIS A 5 -1.88 11.45 -7.33
N ILE A 6 -1.19 10.32 -7.33
CA ILE A 6 -1.66 9.10 -6.69
C ILE A 6 -0.65 8.70 -5.61
N TYR A 7 -1.12 8.65 -4.37
CA TYR A 7 -0.32 8.27 -3.22
C TYR A 7 -0.69 6.85 -2.78
N LEU A 8 0.24 5.91 -2.91
CA LEU A 8 0.12 4.53 -2.44
C LEU A 8 0.71 4.47 -1.04
N ILE A 9 -0.09 4.19 -0.03
CA ILE A 9 0.34 4.17 1.37
C ILE A 9 0.05 2.80 1.96
N LYS A 10 1.09 2.14 2.47
CA LYS A 10 0.91 0.92 3.26
C LYS A 10 0.42 1.29 4.65
N HIS A 11 -0.53 0.50 5.18
CA HIS A 11 -0.99 0.63 6.56
C HIS A 11 0.19 0.69 7.56
N GLY A 12 0.00 1.33 8.70
CA GLY A 12 0.94 1.40 9.80
C GLY A 12 1.31 0.03 10.35
N GLU A 13 2.37 -0.05 11.14
CA GLU A 13 2.77 -1.27 11.84
C GLU A 13 1.63 -1.78 12.72
N THR A 14 1.50 -3.11 12.82
CA THR A 14 0.51 -3.77 13.68
C THR A 14 1.18 -4.63 14.74
N GLU A 15 0.45 -4.94 15.82
CA GLU A 15 0.93 -5.86 16.87
C GLU A 15 1.33 -7.22 16.30
N GLU A 16 0.58 -7.72 15.30
CA GLU A 16 0.90 -8.98 14.64
C GLU A 16 2.15 -8.88 13.75
N ASN A 17 2.48 -7.68 13.24
CA ASN A 17 3.75 -7.47 12.55
C ASN A 17 4.93 -7.63 13.51
N LEU A 18 4.82 -7.09 14.74
CA LEU A 18 5.82 -7.24 15.80
C LEU A 18 6.00 -8.70 16.22
N GLN A 19 4.90 -9.45 16.26
CA GLN A 19 4.90 -10.88 16.58
C GLN A 19 5.36 -11.78 15.43
N GLY A 20 5.71 -11.22 14.27
CA GLY A 20 6.12 -12.01 13.12
C GLY A 20 4.99 -12.83 12.46
N ILE A 21 3.73 -12.44 12.65
CA ILE A 21 2.57 -13.13 12.08
C ILE A 21 2.36 -12.74 10.61
N HIS A 22 2.09 -13.73 9.78
CA HIS A 22 1.65 -13.54 8.41
C HIS A 22 0.14 -13.31 8.37
N GLN A 23 -0.31 -12.07 8.39
CA GLN A 23 -1.72 -11.73 8.59
C GLN A 23 -2.61 -12.16 7.41
N GLY A 24 -2.23 -11.82 6.17
CA GLY A 24 -3.11 -12.01 5.01
C GLY A 24 -4.48 -11.34 5.23
N ARG A 25 -5.57 -11.99 4.81
CA ARG A 25 -6.95 -11.59 5.12
C ARG A 25 -7.48 -12.22 6.41
N ALA A 26 -6.82 -13.23 6.95
CA ALA A 26 -7.32 -14.02 8.08
C ALA A 26 -7.31 -13.25 9.41
N VAL A 27 -6.44 -12.23 9.54
CA VAL A 27 -6.30 -11.43 10.76
C VAL A 27 -6.55 -9.96 10.43
N GLY A 28 -7.46 -9.33 11.17
CA GLY A 28 -7.76 -7.91 11.03
C GLY A 28 -6.53 -7.03 11.29
N GLY A 29 -5.90 -7.26 12.43
CA GLY A 29 -4.75 -6.52 12.94
C GLY A 29 -5.14 -5.15 13.51
N ARG A 30 -4.52 -4.78 14.62
CA ARG A 30 -4.60 -3.43 15.21
C ARG A 30 -3.26 -2.76 15.02
N LEU A 31 -3.26 -1.46 14.75
CA LEU A 31 -2.01 -0.72 14.68
C LEU A 31 -1.31 -0.75 16.04
N SER A 32 0.01 -0.93 16.05
CA SER A 32 0.84 -0.68 17.21
C SER A 32 0.84 0.82 17.54
N GLU A 33 1.31 1.19 18.73
CA GLU A 33 1.47 2.60 19.08
C GLU A 33 2.39 3.32 18.09
N HIS A 34 3.49 2.68 17.72
CA HIS A 34 4.42 3.19 16.71
C HIS A 34 3.75 3.33 15.34
N GLY A 35 2.98 2.32 14.91
CA GLY A 35 2.26 2.37 13.65
C GLY A 35 1.23 3.50 13.58
N ARG A 36 0.56 3.84 14.69
CA ARG A 36 -0.33 5.01 14.78
C ARG A 36 0.45 6.31 14.65
N ALA A 37 1.57 6.44 15.37
CA ALA A 37 2.42 7.62 15.32
C ALA A 37 2.96 7.86 13.90
N ASP A 38 3.41 6.81 13.23
CA ASP A 38 3.88 6.88 11.83
C ASP A 38 2.78 7.36 10.88
N MET A 39 1.55 6.83 11.01
CA MET A 39 0.44 7.25 10.16
C MET A 39 0.04 8.70 10.40
N GLN A 40 0.06 9.17 11.65
CA GLN A 40 -0.15 10.58 12.00
C GLN A 40 0.93 11.46 11.40
N GLN A 41 2.20 11.06 11.48
CA GLN A 41 3.32 11.76 10.88
C GLN A 41 3.18 11.88 9.35
N VAL A 42 2.83 10.79 8.66
CA VAL A 42 2.59 10.80 7.20
C VAL A 42 1.47 11.80 6.87
N GLY A 43 0.35 11.74 7.58
CA GLY A 43 -0.77 12.67 7.39
C GLY A 43 -0.35 14.14 7.56
N ALA A 44 0.36 14.44 8.66
CA ALA A 44 0.85 15.78 8.95
C ALA A 44 1.84 16.29 7.90
N CYS A 45 2.78 15.45 7.44
CA CYS A 45 3.73 15.82 6.39
C CYS A 45 3.04 16.14 5.07
N LEU A 46 2.08 15.32 4.63
CA LEU A 46 1.34 15.56 3.40
C LEU A 46 0.47 16.83 3.50
N ALA A 47 -0.17 17.07 4.64
CA ALA A 47 -0.94 18.30 4.89
C ALA A 47 -0.05 19.54 4.87
N THR A 48 1.12 19.50 5.51
CA THR A 48 2.10 20.59 5.52
C THR A 48 2.62 20.88 4.11
N ALA A 49 2.79 19.85 3.28
CA ALA A 49 3.15 19.99 1.87
C ALA A 49 2.00 20.49 0.98
N GLY A 50 0.84 20.83 1.54
CA GLY A 50 -0.30 21.36 0.81
C GLY A 50 -1.03 20.32 -0.06
N VAL A 51 -0.92 19.03 0.24
CA VAL A 51 -1.60 17.98 -0.51
C VAL A 51 -3.11 18.03 -0.22
N ALA A 52 -3.88 18.55 -1.18
CA ALA A 52 -5.34 18.52 -1.13
C ALA A 52 -5.86 17.18 -1.73
N VAL A 53 -6.52 16.37 -0.93
CA VAL A 53 -6.97 15.02 -1.31
C VAL A 53 -8.43 15.03 -1.78
N ASP A 54 -8.68 14.69 -3.05
CA ASP A 54 -10.04 14.60 -3.59
C ASP A 54 -10.73 13.30 -3.17
N GLN A 55 -10.00 12.19 -3.12
CA GLN A 55 -10.53 10.91 -2.67
C GLN A 55 -9.47 10.06 -1.97
N MET A 56 -9.95 9.24 -1.03
CA MET A 56 -9.17 8.24 -0.33
C MET A 56 -9.87 6.88 -0.48
N LEU A 57 -9.20 5.91 -1.12
CA LEU A 57 -9.68 4.55 -1.26
C LEU A 57 -8.96 3.67 -0.25
N VAL A 58 -9.71 2.88 0.49
CA VAL A 58 -9.25 2.23 1.71
C VAL A 58 -9.47 0.72 1.66
N SER A 59 -8.45 -0.04 2.03
CA SER A 59 -8.58 -1.48 2.24
C SER A 59 -9.71 -1.83 3.22
N PRO A 60 -10.47 -2.91 2.99
CA PRO A 60 -11.50 -3.38 3.93
C PRO A 60 -10.93 -3.88 5.27
N MET A 61 -9.62 -4.18 5.34
CA MET A 61 -8.98 -4.69 6.55
C MET A 61 -8.93 -3.63 7.66
N SER A 62 -9.13 -4.04 8.94
CA SER A 62 -9.16 -3.10 10.09
C SER A 62 -7.92 -2.22 10.19
N ARG A 63 -6.71 -2.77 10.02
CA ARG A 63 -5.44 -2.00 10.01
C ARG A 63 -5.37 -0.95 8.89
N GLY A 64 -5.98 -1.25 7.73
CA GLY A 64 -6.09 -0.29 6.63
C GLY A 64 -7.08 0.83 6.94
N ARG A 65 -8.23 0.49 7.54
CA ARG A 65 -9.25 1.46 7.97
C ARG A 65 -8.71 2.37 9.08
N GLU A 66 -8.09 1.81 10.13
CA GLU A 66 -7.48 2.58 11.22
C GLU A 66 -6.38 3.53 10.68
N SER A 67 -5.55 3.06 9.73
CA SER A 67 -4.56 3.92 9.06
C SER A 67 -5.20 5.06 8.27
N ALA A 68 -6.29 4.77 7.55
CA ALA A 68 -7.00 5.78 6.77
C ALA A 68 -7.70 6.83 7.66
N GLU A 69 -8.24 6.43 8.81
CA GLU A 69 -8.82 7.35 9.79
C GLU A 69 -7.78 8.37 10.29
N LEU A 70 -6.57 7.89 10.62
CA LEU A 70 -5.47 8.75 11.06
C LEU A 70 -5.01 9.72 9.95
N LEU A 71 -4.92 9.26 8.71
CA LEU A 71 -4.61 10.11 7.56
C LEU A 71 -5.72 11.12 7.30
N ALA A 72 -6.98 10.69 7.33
CA ALA A 72 -8.13 11.54 7.05
C ALA A 72 -8.28 12.68 8.07
N ALA A 73 -7.90 12.44 9.32
CA ALA A 73 -7.90 13.47 10.36
C ALA A 73 -6.98 14.67 10.02
N ALA A 74 -5.88 14.43 9.30
CA ALA A 74 -4.95 15.48 8.90
C ALA A 74 -5.25 16.03 7.48
N LEU A 75 -5.68 15.17 6.56
CA LEU A 75 -5.82 15.49 5.12
C LEU A 75 -7.23 15.95 4.73
N THR A 76 -8.23 15.68 5.56
CA THR A 76 -9.64 16.03 5.32
C THR A 76 -10.10 15.76 3.87
N PRO A 77 -10.00 14.51 3.38
CA PRO A 77 -10.33 14.17 2.00
C PRO A 77 -11.82 14.44 1.71
N ALA A 78 -12.13 14.86 0.47
CA ALA A 78 -13.50 15.16 0.07
C ALA A 78 -14.39 13.91 -0.02
N ASP A 79 -13.79 12.74 -0.30
CA ASP A 79 -14.48 11.45 -0.40
C ASP A 79 -13.60 10.34 0.21
N VAL A 80 -14.18 9.47 1.03
CA VAL A 80 -13.50 8.29 1.61
C VAL A 80 -14.37 7.08 1.41
N ARG A 81 -13.85 6.06 0.71
CA ARG A 81 -14.58 4.81 0.47
C ARG A 81 -13.70 3.58 0.61
N VAL A 82 -14.31 2.49 1.05
CA VAL A 82 -13.66 1.18 1.08
C VAL A 82 -13.70 0.57 -0.32
N ASP A 83 -12.57 -0.02 -0.73
CA ASP A 83 -12.45 -0.76 -1.99
C ASP A 83 -11.83 -2.14 -1.74
N GLU A 84 -12.55 -3.19 -2.10
CA GLU A 84 -12.15 -4.59 -1.89
C GLU A 84 -10.88 -4.96 -2.67
N ARG A 85 -10.58 -4.26 -3.76
CA ARG A 85 -9.36 -4.46 -4.55
C ARG A 85 -8.10 -4.07 -3.79
N LEU A 86 -8.22 -3.26 -2.72
CA LEU A 86 -7.12 -2.91 -1.81
C LEU A 86 -6.91 -3.92 -0.68
N ALA A 87 -7.71 -4.99 -0.57
CA ALA A 87 -7.55 -6.00 0.45
C ALA A 87 -6.13 -6.62 0.44
N ALA A 88 -5.70 -7.15 1.58
CA ALA A 88 -4.49 -7.94 1.65
C ALA A 88 -4.59 -9.18 0.74
N LYS A 89 -3.43 -9.76 0.36
CA LYS A 89 -3.43 -11.06 -0.34
C LYS A 89 -4.12 -12.11 0.52
N ASP A 90 -5.07 -12.83 -0.05
CA ASP A 90 -5.61 -14.02 0.58
C ASP A 90 -4.55 -15.11 0.58
N SER A 91 -4.07 -15.45 1.76
CA SER A 91 -3.06 -16.49 1.95
C SER A 91 -3.64 -17.82 2.37
N GLY A 92 -4.98 -18.00 2.26
CA GLY A 92 -5.68 -19.21 2.66
C GLY A 92 -5.28 -19.62 4.08
N HIS A 93 -5.00 -20.91 4.27
CA HIS A 93 -4.64 -21.46 5.59
C HIS A 93 -3.30 -20.94 6.18
N LEU A 94 -2.51 -20.17 5.45
CA LEU A 94 -1.30 -19.52 5.96
C LEU A 94 -1.57 -18.18 6.63
N GLY A 95 -2.75 -17.62 6.44
CA GLY A 95 -3.16 -16.43 7.16
C GLY A 95 -3.24 -16.68 8.67
N GLY A 96 -2.69 -15.77 9.47
CA GLY A 96 -2.62 -15.93 10.93
C GLY A 96 -1.48 -16.80 11.45
N GLN A 97 -0.68 -17.40 10.57
CA GLN A 97 0.46 -18.24 10.96
C GLN A 97 1.76 -17.44 11.10
N PRO A 98 2.74 -17.94 11.88
CA PRO A 98 4.08 -17.36 11.88
C PRO A 98 4.68 -17.28 10.47
N ARG A 99 5.38 -16.19 10.16
CA ARG A 99 5.99 -15.96 8.84
C ARG A 99 7.00 -17.06 8.47
N GLU A 100 7.72 -17.57 9.45
CA GLU A 100 8.69 -18.66 9.24
C GLU A 100 8.01 -19.93 8.74
N LEU A 101 6.82 -20.26 9.28
CA LEU A 101 6.05 -21.42 8.83
C LEU A 101 5.58 -21.24 7.39
N ALA A 102 5.11 -20.03 7.03
CA ALA A 102 4.70 -19.71 5.68
C ALA A 102 5.90 -19.78 4.71
N ALA A 103 7.06 -19.26 5.12
CA ALA A 103 8.30 -19.33 4.34
C ALA A 103 8.79 -20.77 4.17
N ALA A 104 8.76 -21.59 5.23
CA ALA A 104 9.14 -23.00 5.17
C ALA A 104 8.23 -23.80 4.22
N LYS A 105 6.93 -23.53 4.22
CA LYS A 105 5.99 -24.17 3.27
C LYS A 105 6.30 -23.76 1.83
N ALA A 106 6.54 -22.47 1.57
CA ALA A 106 6.90 -21.99 0.25
C ALA A 106 8.19 -22.64 -0.26
N ALA A 107 9.20 -22.77 0.59
CA ALA A 107 10.47 -23.43 0.27
C ALA A 107 10.28 -24.89 -0.13
N ARG A 108 9.37 -25.62 0.54
CA ARG A 108 9.03 -27.03 0.17
C ARG A 108 8.42 -27.15 -1.23
N HIS A 109 7.76 -26.09 -1.72
CA HIS A 109 7.22 -26.01 -3.07
C HIS A 109 8.23 -25.43 -4.08
N GLY A 110 9.46 -25.13 -3.66
CA GLY A 110 10.50 -24.56 -4.53
C GLY A 110 10.21 -23.14 -5.00
N VAL A 111 9.35 -22.39 -4.31
CA VAL A 111 8.97 -21.02 -4.67
C VAL A 111 9.14 -20.07 -3.49
N PRO A 112 9.42 -18.79 -3.71
CA PRO A 112 9.40 -17.80 -2.63
C PRO A 112 7.96 -17.57 -2.13
N ILE A 113 7.83 -17.13 -0.87
CA ILE A 113 6.52 -17.00 -0.19
C ILE A 113 5.51 -16.13 -0.96
N HIS A 114 5.97 -15.06 -1.59
CA HIS A 114 5.09 -14.18 -2.36
C HIS A 114 4.52 -14.84 -3.62
N ARG A 115 5.19 -15.87 -4.17
CA ARG A 115 4.73 -16.66 -5.32
C ARG A 115 3.86 -17.84 -4.92
N LEU A 116 3.84 -18.22 -3.63
CA LEU A 116 3.06 -19.34 -3.18
C LEU A 116 1.56 -19.01 -3.28
N ARG A 117 0.84 -19.83 -4.04
CA ARG A 117 -0.62 -19.87 -4.03
C ARG A 117 -1.07 -21.03 -3.15
N THR A 118 -1.77 -20.72 -2.07
CA THR A 118 -2.38 -21.73 -1.22
C THR A 118 -3.76 -22.14 -1.76
N PRO A 119 -4.25 -23.36 -1.48
CA PRO A 119 -5.62 -23.71 -1.82
C PRO A 119 -6.63 -22.70 -1.24
N GLY A 120 -7.53 -22.20 -2.09
CA GLY A 120 -8.49 -21.16 -1.73
C GLY A 120 -7.93 -19.73 -1.58
N GLY A 121 -6.62 -19.56 -1.76
CA GLY A 121 -5.96 -18.24 -1.68
C GLY A 121 -5.64 -17.64 -3.04
N GLU A 122 -5.09 -16.43 -3.01
CA GLU A 122 -4.65 -15.68 -4.20
C GLU A 122 -3.20 -15.98 -4.58
N SER A 123 -2.88 -15.93 -5.86
CA SER A 123 -1.51 -15.75 -6.38
C SER A 123 -1.10 -14.27 -6.31
N SER A 124 0.17 -13.98 -6.57
CA SER A 124 0.61 -12.57 -6.70
C SER A 124 0.08 -11.94 -7.99
N GLU A 125 -0.14 -12.74 -9.01
CA GLU A 125 -0.76 -12.31 -10.27
C GLU A 125 -2.24 -11.92 -10.08
N ASP A 126 -3.00 -12.66 -9.26
CA ASP A 126 -4.40 -12.29 -8.92
C ASP A 126 -4.42 -10.95 -8.18
N VAL A 127 -3.51 -10.77 -7.22
CA VAL A 127 -3.36 -9.50 -6.48
C VAL A 127 -2.98 -8.36 -7.42
N GLN A 128 -2.03 -8.59 -8.34
CA GLN A 128 -1.63 -7.59 -9.33
C GLN A 128 -2.81 -7.20 -10.20
N ALA A 129 -3.57 -8.15 -10.71
CA ALA A 129 -4.70 -7.90 -11.59
C ALA A 129 -5.73 -6.96 -10.95
N ARG A 130 -6.13 -7.20 -9.68
CA ARG A 130 -7.09 -6.32 -9.01
C ARG A 130 -6.55 -4.94 -8.64
N TYR A 131 -5.23 -4.82 -8.37
CA TYR A 131 -4.61 -3.52 -8.14
C TYR A 131 -4.45 -2.72 -9.44
N VAL A 132 -4.18 -3.39 -10.56
CA VAL A 132 -4.14 -2.77 -11.89
C VAL A 132 -5.53 -2.30 -12.31
N ASP A 133 -6.57 -3.13 -12.11
CA ASP A 133 -7.96 -2.74 -12.38
C ASP A 133 -8.37 -1.47 -11.60
N LEU A 134 -7.98 -1.40 -10.31
CA LEU A 134 -8.20 -0.19 -9.50
C LEU A 134 -7.39 1.01 -10.03
N TRP A 135 -6.14 0.79 -10.41
CA TRP A 135 -5.29 1.83 -10.99
C TRP A 135 -5.90 2.41 -12.26
N ASP A 136 -6.39 1.57 -13.16
CA ASP A 136 -7.00 1.98 -14.43
C ASP A 136 -8.28 2.78 -14.19
N GLU A 137 -9.11 2.39 -13.21
CA GLU A 137 -10.29 3.17 -12.78
C GLU A 137 -9.89 4.56 -12.25
N VAL A 138 -8.89 4.61 -11.36
CA VAL A 138 -8.39 5.88 -10.79
C VAL A 138 -7.86 6.79 -11.90
N CYS A 139 -7.05 6.25 -12.81
CA CYS A 139 -6.44 7.01 -13.89
C CYS A 139 -7.44 7.50 -14.94
N SER A 140 -8.54 6.77 -15.17
CA SER A 140 -9.62 7.20 -16.06
C SER A 140 -10.59 8.18 -15.42
N GLY A 141 -10.55 8.32 -14.09
CA GLY A 141 -11.39 9.23 -13.33
C GLY A 141 -10.98 10.70 -13.44
N ALA A 142 -11.84 11.60 -12.93
CA ALA A 142 -11.63 13.06 -12.97
C ALA A 142 -10.90 13.59 -11.70
N ARG A 143 -10.62 12.76 -10.70
CA ARG A 143 -9.99 13.16 -9.44
C ARG A 143 -8.52 13.51 -9.67
N ARG A 144 -8.06 14.63 -9.13
CA ARG A 144 -6.68 15.10 -9.30
C ARG A 144 -5.73 14.47 -8.29
N THR A 145 -6.19 14.25 -7.07
CA THR A 145 -5.37 13.67 -6.02
C THR A 145 -6.09 12.50 -5.36
N THR A 146 -5.52 11.31 -5.46
CA THR A 146 -6.05 10.07 -4.87
C THR A 146 -5.05 9.48 -3.88
N VAL A 147 -5.52 9.11 -2.69
CA VAL A 147 -4.77 8.31 -1.72
C VAL A 147 -5.33 6.89 -1.72
N LEU A 148 -4.45 5.90 -1.88
CA LEU A 148 -4.77 4.47 -1.79
C LEU A 148 -4.12 3.89 -0.53
N VAL A 149 -4.93 3.50 0.46
CA VAL A 149 -4.44 2.89 1.70
C VAL A 149 -4.59 1.37 1.60
N GLY A 150 -3.45 0.69 1.47
CA GLY A 150 -3.43 -0.74 1.18
C GLY A 150 -2.35 -1.52 1.94
N HIS A 151 -1.86 -2.58 1.32
CA HIS A 151 -0.95 -3.55 1.91
C HIS A 151 0.33 -3.68 1.09
N GLY A 152 1.45 -3.98 1.77
CA GLY A 152 2.76 -4.05 1.13
C GLY A 152 2.82 -4.99 -0.08
N GLY A 153 2.14 -6.15 0.00
CA GLY A 153 2.08 -7.09 -1.12
C GLY A 153 1.37 -6.56 -2.36
N GLY A 154 0.23 -5.91 -2.16
CA GLY A 154 -0.54 -5.34 -3.27
C GLY A 154 0.15 -4.14 -3.90
N ILE A 155 0.71 -3.25 -3.07
CA ILE A 155 1.50 -2.11 -3.55
C ILE A 155 2.71 -2.60 -4.35
N ALA A 156 3.45 -3.60 -3.85
CA ALA A 156 4.56 -4.18 -4.58
C ALA A 156 4.14 -4.76 -5.94
N CYS A 157 3.03 -5.49 -6.01
CA CYS A 157 2.50 -6.02 -7.27
C CYS A 157 2.16 -4.91 -8.27
N LEU A 158 1.53 -3.82 -7.82
CA LEU A 158 1.24 -2.66 -8.67
C LEU A 158 2.53 -1.97 -9.14
N LEU A 159 3.49 -1.75 -8.24
CA LEU A 159 4.77 -1.13 -8.58
C LEU A 159 5.58 -1.94 -9.59
N LEU A 160 5.57 -3.28 -9.49
CA LEU A 160 6.18 -4.16 -10.50
C LEU A 160 5.56 -3.92 -11.87
N TRP A 161 4.24 -3.83 -11.95
CA TRP A 161 3.55 -3.57 -13.20
C TRP A 161 3.86 -2.16 -13.75
N LEU A 162 3.81 -1.13 -12.90
CA LEU A 162 4.12 0.26 -13.29
C LEU A 162 5.56 0.45 -13.78
N THR A 163 6.49 -0.34 -13.28
CA THR A 163 7.93 -0.26 -13.63
C THR A 163 8.34 -1.26 -14.72
N GLY A 164 7.43 -2.13 -15.16
CA GLY A 164 7.74 -3.21 -16.11
C GLY A 164 8.67 -4.29 -15.56
N ASN A 165 8.79 -4.39 -14.23
CA ASN A 165 9.63 -5.38 -13.56
C ASN A 165 8.89 -6.70 -13.34
N GLY A 166 9.64 -7.81 -13.35
CA GLY A 166 9.13 -9.13 -13.00
C GLY A 166 9.05 -9.36 -11.48
N PHE A 167 8.37 -10.45 -11.09
CA PHE A 167 8.20 -10.83 -9.68
C PHE A 167 9.52 -11.26 -8.99
N ASP A 168 10.60 -11.48 -9.73
CA ASP A 168 11.95 -11.66 -9.19
C ASP A 168 12.43 -10.44 -8.38
N ARG A 169 11.91 -9.25 -8.69
CA ARG A 169 12.19 -8.00 -7.96
C ARG A 169 11.15 -7.64 -6.90
N TYR A 170 10.24 -8.55 -6.57
CA TYR A 170 9.15 -8.27 -5.66
C TYR A 170 9.58 -7.65 -4.32
N LEU A 171 10.59 -8.23 -3.67
CA LEU A 171 11.03 -7.75 -2.35
C LEU A 171 11.59 -6.32 -2.37
N GLN A 172 12.12 -5.87 -3.51
CA GLN A 172 12.63 -4.51 -3.69
C GLN A 172 11.50 -3.46 -3.76
N HIS A 173 10.26 -3.91 -4.03
CA HIS A 173 9.09 -3.05 -4.19
C HIS A 173 8.13 -3.08 -3.01
N VAL A 174 8.39 -3.94 -2.00
CA VAL A 174 7.55 -4.01 -0.79
C VAL A 174 7.86 -2.83 0.13
N PRO A 175 6.89 -1.91 0.37
CA PRO A 175 7.11 -0.80 1.28
C PRO A 175 7.21 -1.26 2.74
N GLY A 176 7.96 -0.52 3.54
CA GLY A 176 7.92 -0.59 5.00
C GLY A 176 6.54 -0.20 5.55
N SER A 177 6.32 -0.34 6.86
CA SER A 177 5.08 0.13 7.51
C SER A 177 4.95 1.64 7.34
N ALA A 178 3.75 2.13 7.09
CA ALA A 178 3.46 3.52 6.75
C ALA A 178 4.28 4.06 5.55
N GLY A 179 4.95 3.19 4.79
CA GLY A 179 5.71 3.57 3.61
C GLY A 179 4.83 4.13 2.51
N ILE A 180 5.31 5.18 1.86
CA ILE A 180 4.57 5.95 0.86
C ILE A 180 5.27 5.93 -0.50
N THR A 181 4.49 5.76 -1.55
CA THR A 181 4.91 5.97 -2.93
C THR A 181 4.02 7.02 -3.58
N TRP A 182 4.62 8.00 -4.24
CA TRP A 182 3.88 9.00 -5.00
C TRP A 182 4.12 8.82 -6.50
N VAL A 183 3.03 8.71 -7.23
CA VAL A 183 3.01 8.58 -8.69
C VAL A 183 2.25 9.74 -9.30
N GLU A 184 2.83 10.36 -10.32
CA GLU A 184 2.15 11.29 -11.21
C GLU A 184 1.71 10.59 -12.49
N PHE A 185 0.48 10.86 -12.93
CA PHE A 185 -0.06 10.34 -14.16
C PHE A 185 -0.67 11.47 -15.00
N GLY A 186 -0.13 11.66 -16.19
CA GLY A 186 -0.56 12.70 -17.15
C GLY A 186 -1.20 12.14 -18.43
N GLY A 187 -1.67 10.88 -18.39
CA GLY A 187 -2.42 10.26 -19.48
C GLY A 187 -1.65 9.30 -20.38
N LEU A 188 -0.32 9.21 -20.33
CA LEU A 188 0.46 8.26 -21.13
C LEU A 188 1.31 7.33 -20.26
N THR A 189 2.30 7.88 -19.57
CA THR A 189 3.24 7.07 -18.79
C THR A 189 3.26 7.57 -17.34
N PRO A 190 3.05 6.68 -16.35
CA PRO A 190 3.17 7.03 -14.94
C PRO A 190 4.62 7.42 -14.59
N ARG A 191 4.78 8.45 -13.76
CA ARG A 191 6.08 8.88 -13.23
C ARG A 191 6.12 8.67 -11.73
N ILE A 192 6.93 7.74 -11.26
CA ILE A 192 7.16 7.53 -9.83
C ILE A 192 8.06 8.67 -9.34
N ARG A 193 7.51 9.56 -8.52
CA ARG A 193 8.20 10.72 -7.94
C ARG A 193 8.89 10.37 -6.64
N LEU A 194 8.31 9.45 -5.90
CA LEU A 194 8.78 8.96 -4.62
C LEU A 194 8.43 7.49 -4.53
N MET A 195 9.34 6.63 -4.13
CA MET A 195 9.08 5.20 -4.00
C MET A 195 9.48 4.70 -2.62
N ASN A 196 8.51 4.11 -1.92
CA ASN A 196 8.71 3.45 -0.62
C ASN A 196 9.43 4.32 0.43
N ALA A 197 9.18 5.64 0.44
CA ALA A 197 9.72 6.51 1.45
C ALA A 197 9.15 6.17 2.83
N THR A 198 10.00 6.17 3.83
CA THR A 198 9.58 6.00 5.23
C THR A 198 8.98 7.30 5.78
N PRO A 199 8.20 7.25 6.87
CA PRO A 199 7.70 8.46 7.53
C PRO A 199 8.80 9.43 7.93
N ALA A 200 9.97 8.92 8.34
CA ALA A 200 11.12 9.73 8.73
C ALA A 200 11.78 10.48 7.56
N GLU A 201 11.78 9.90 6.37
CA GLU A 201 12.37 10.49 5.15
C GLU A 201 11.43 11.49 4.47
N LEU A 202 10.12 11.34 4.68
CA LEU A 202 9.09 12.07 3.94
C LEU A 202 9.21 13.60 4.05
N PRO A 203 9.48 14.22 5.21
CA PRO A 203 9.62 15.68 5.31
C PRO A 203 10.66 16.23 4.35
N GLY A 204 11.90 15.75 4.42
CA GLY A 204 12.99 16.22 3.57
C GLY A 204 12.77 15.98 2.07
N LEU A 205 12.05 14.92 1.72
CA LEU A 205 11.73 14.60 0.33
C LEU A 205 10.62 15.50 -0.25
N LEU A 206 9.66 15.92 0.55
CA LEU A 206 8.62 16.86 0.13
C LEU A 206 9.15 18.29 0.02
N ASP A 207 9.98 18.74 0.96
CA ASP A 207 10.60 20.07 0.94
C ASP A 207 11.47 20.29 -0.30
N ALA A 208 12.27 19.29 -0.68
CA ALA A 208 13.12 19.33 -1.89
C ALA A 208 12.31 19.44 -3.20
N ARG A 209 10.99 19.23 -3.18
CA ARG A 209 10.10 19.28 -4.35
C ARG A 209 9.30 20.57 -4.46
N THR A 210 8.97 21.20 -3.32
CA THR A 210 8.34 22.52 -3.28
C THR A 210 9.32 23.63 -3.66
N ALA A 211 10.63 23.34 -3.62
CA ALA A 211 11.69 24.28 -3.97
C ALA A 211 12.08 24.28 -5.48
N ARG A 212 11.37 23.55 -6.33
CA ARG A 212 11.57 23.48 -7.79
C ARG A 212 10.30 23.84 -8.54
#